data_33a734a83e205daec26925be81833bbf
#
_entry.id   33a734a83e205daec26925be81833bbf
#
_cell.length_a   1.000
_cell.length_b   1.000
_cell.length_c   1.000
_cell.angle_alpha   90.00
_cell.angle_beta   90.00
_cell.angle_gamma   90.00
#
_symmetry.space_group_name_H-M   'P 1'
#
loop_
_entity.id
_entity.type
_entity.pdbx_description
1 polymer ?
#
loop_
_entity_poly.entity_id
_entity_poly.type
_entity_poly.pdbx_seq_one_letter_code
_entity_poly.pdbx_strand_id
1 'polypeptide(L)'
;MQNINGSIALIVSIIVLSVMVAQYDVLALVVLIIMVIVQNVFTKRGTSEGVELNKSLEMFKIKEAYFNKLFVDKNSSKEIRQWRLTDYIEGKRYWLNEEIKRKTLDLEKKWTGINLFWACVMYFFEFIYYIVLYIRYTRGSVMLGTLIYLIQVLSTYLVSFTQVIQHIKIIASIKYEIDTYFEFAEKTNGKP
;
A
#
# COMPACT_ATOMS: atom_id res chain seq x y z
N MET A 1 -19.23 -1.04 -0.65
CA MET A 1 -19.70 -0.26 -1.84
C MET A 1 -19.06 1.13 -1.95
N GLN A 2 -18.77 1.86 -0.87
CA GLN A 2 -18.11 3.19 -0.94
C GLN A 2 -16.74 3.18 -1.65
N ASN A 3 -15.94 2.13 -1.49
CA ASN A 3 -14.60 2.06 -2.09
C ASN A 3 -14.58 1.90 -3.62
N ILE A 4 -15.59 1.27 -4.21
CA ILE A 4 -15.66 1.05 -5.67
C ILE A 4 -16.04 2.36 -6.38
N ASN A 5 -17.02 3.07 -5.85
CA ASN A 5 -17.44 4.37 -6.41
C ASN A 5 -16.29 5.41 -6.32
N GLY A 6 -15.53 5.40 -5.22
CA GLY A 6 -14.33 6.24 -5.07
C GLY A 6 -13.26 5.92 -6.11
N SER A 7 -13.02 4.65 -6.40
CA SER A 7 -12.03 4.24 -7.41
C SER A 7 -12.42 4.68 -8.81
N ILE A 8 -13.70 4.57 -9.19
CA ILE A 8 -14.19 5.02 -10.50
C ILE A 8 -14.06 6.53 -10.65
N ALA A 9 -14.44 7.29 -9.63
CA ALA A 9 -14.29 8.75 -9.63
C ALA A 9 -12.83 9.19 -9.79
N LEU A 10 -11.88 8.52 -9.13
CA LEU A 10 -10.46 8.80 -9.25
C LEU A 10 -9.91 8.49 -10.65
N ILE A 11 -10.34 7.39 -11.28
CA ILE A 11 -9.94 7.05 -12.65
C ILE A 11 -10.46 8.11 -13.63
N VAL A 12 -11.71 8.51 -13.51
CA VAL A 12 -12.29 9.59 -14.32
C VAL A 12 -11.52 10.90 -14.13
N SER A 13 -11.20 11.26 -12.89
CA SER A 13 -10.41 12.45 -12.59
C SER A 13 -9.04 12.41 -13.26
N ILE A 14 -8.34 11.29 -13.22
CA ILE A 14 -7.03 11.14 -13.88
C ILE A 14 -7.15 11.31 -15.38
N ILE A 15 -8.18 10.73 -16.01
CA ILE A 15 -8.38 10.88 -17.47
C ILE A 15 -8.62 12.35 -17.83
N VAL A 16 -9.49 13.04 -17.09
CA VAL A 16 -9.78 14.46 -17.32
C VAL A 16 -8.53 15.31 -17.13
N LEU A 17 -7.79 15.10 -16.03
CA LEU A 17 -6.56 15.84 -15.77
C LEU A 17 -5.48 15.54 -16.83
N SER A 18 -5.39 14.30 -17.32
CA SER A 18 -4.46 13.94 -18.41
C SER A 18 -4.79 14.70 -19.70
N VAL A 19 -6.05 14.81 -20.06
CA VAL A 19 -6.48 15.61 -21.22
C VAL A 19 -6.16 17.08 -21.03
N MET A 20 -6.37 17.62 -19.83
CA MET A 20 -6.03 19.02 -19.52
C MET A 20 -4.53 19.30 -19.63
N VAL A 21 -3.67 18.41 -19.09
CA VAL A 21 -2.21 18.56 -19.21
C VAL A 21 -1.77 18.44 -20.67
N ALA A 22 -2.35 17.50 -21.43
CA ALA A 22 -2.01 17.29 -22.83
C ALA A 22 -2.26 18.51 -23.72
N GLN A 23 -3.27 19.32 -23.41
CA GLN A 23 -3.58 20.55 -24.17
C GLN A 23 -2.47 21.61 -24.07
N TYR A 24 -1.73 21.62 -22.96
CA TYR A 24 -0.69 22.63 -22.71
C TYR A 24 0.73 22.09 -22.90
N ASP A 25 0.97 20.82 -22.52
CA ASP A 25 2.30 20.22 -22.59
C ASP A 25 2.25 18.69 -22.69
N VAL A 26 2.30 18.20 -23.93
CA VAL A 26 2.28 16.75 -24.22
C VAL A 26 3.51 16.05 -23.62
N LEU A 27 4.66 16.72 -23.57
CA LEU A 27 5.90 16.15 -23.04
C LEU A 27 5.78 15.89 -21.52
N ALA A 28 5.17 16.82 -20.77
CA ALA A 28 4.89 16.65 -19.35
C ALA A 28 3.98 15.44 -19.11
N LEU A 29 2.96 15.26 -19.95
CA LEU A 29 2.06 14.10 -19.85
C LEU A 29 2.79 12.78 -20.08
N VAL A 30 3.66 12.69 -21.09
CA VAL A 30 4.46 11.48 -21.36
C VAL A 30 5.34 11.13 -20.17
N VAL A 31 6.04 12.11 -19.59
CA VAL A 31 6.88 11.92 -18.42
C VAL A 31 6.04 11.41 -17.23
N LEU A 32 4.90 12.01 -16.97
CA LEU A 32 3.99 11.58 -15.90
C LEU A 32 3.52 10.13 -16.10
N ILE A 33 3.12 9.76 -17.32
CA ILE A 33 2.69 8.38 -17.63
C ILE A 33 3.82 7.37 -17.38
N ILE A 34 5.04 7.67 -17.82
CA ILE A 34 6.19 6.80 -17.57
C ILE A 34 6.43 6.62 -16.08
N MET A 35 6.40 7.70 -15.30
CA MET A 35 6.56 7.65 -13.85
C MET A 35 5.51 6.78 -13.18
N VAL A 36 4.26 6.94 -13.61
CA VAL A 36 3.12 6.14 -13.17
C VAL A 36 3.35 4.64 -13.41
N ILE A 37 3.78 4.27 -14.61
CA ILE A 37 4.04 2.87 -14.97
C ILE A 37 5.14 2.29 -14.08
N VAL A 38 6.24 3.02 -13.92
CA VAL A 38 7.37 2.58 -13.09
C VAL A 38 6.95 2.42 -11.63
N GLN A 39 6.20 3.35 -11.07
CA GLN A 39 5.68 3.27 -9.70
C GLN A 39 4.75 2.07 -9.52
N ASN A 40 3.90 1.75 -10.51
CA ASN A 40 3.03 0.56 -10.45
C ASN A 40 3.83 -0.75 -10.39
N VAL A 41 4.92 -0.86 -11.14
CA VAL A 41 5.79 -2.05 -11.11
C VAL A 41 6.40 -2.25 -9.73
N PHE A 42 6.91 -1.18 -9.10
CA PHE A 42 7.46 -1.25 -7.74
C PHE A 42 6.37 -1.58 -6.70
N THR A 43 5.20 -0.96 -6.81
CA THR A 43 4.08 -1.23 -5.91
C THR A 43 3.63 -2.69 -5.98
N LYS A 44 3.53 -3.25 -7.19
CA LYS A 44 3.19 -4.66 -7.38
C LYS A 44 4.16 -5.60 -6.67
N ARG A 45 5.47 -5.35 -6.80
CA ARG A 45 6.50 -6.15 -6.11
C ARG A 45 6.35 -6.05 -4.59
N GLY A 46 6.15 -4.85 -4.05
CA GLY A 46 5.95 -4.65 -2.61
C GLY A 46 4.72 -5.38 -2.07
N THR A 47 3.62 -5.35 -2.81
CA THR A 47 2.40 -6.06 -2.43
C THR A 47 2.61 -7.58 -2.47
N SER A 48 3.29 -8.10 -3.50
CA SER A 48 3.61 -9.53 -3.62
C SER A 48 4.48 -10.02 -2.47
N GLU A 49 5.57 -9.30 -2.14
CA GLU A 49 6.42 -9.65 -1.00
C GLU A 49 5.67 -9.58 0.34
N GLY A 50 4.76 -8.60 0.51
CA GLY A 50 3.91 -8.50 1.69
C GLY A 50 2.94 -9.69 1.84
N VAL A 51 2.35 -10.14 0.74
CA VAL A 51 1.48 -11.33 0.73
C VAL A 51 2.28 -12.58 1.08
N GLU A 52 3.47 -12.75 0.51
CA GLU A 52 4.34 -13.90 0.78
C GLU A 52 4.79 -13.92 2.26
N LEU A 53 5.14 -12.75 2.81
CA LEU A 53 5.45 -12.63 4.23
C LEU A 53 4.24 -13.02 5.08
N ASN A 54 3.04 -12.52 4.79
CA ASN A 54 1.84 -12.87 5.53
C ASN A 54 1.58 -14.37 5.52
N LYS A 55 1.76 -15.06 4.39
CA LYS A 55 1.69 -16.52 4.31
C LYS A 55 2.71 -17.19 5.22
N SER A 56 3.95 -16.73 5.20
CA SER A 56 5.01 -17.29 6.05
C SER A 56 4.77 -17.07 7.55
N LEU A 57 4.05 -16.02 7.90
CA LEU A 57 3.71 -15.68 9.27
C LEU A 57 2.39 -16.30 9.76
N GLU A 58 1.59 -16.89 8.87
CA GLU A 58 0.26 -17.41 9.19
C GLU A 58 0.32 -18.45 10.32
N MET A 59 1.26 -19.39 10.26
CA MET A 59 1.46 -20.39 11.32
C MET A 59 1.84 -19.75 12.66
N PHE A 60 2.60 -18.69 12.66
CA PHE A 60 2.96 -17.95 13.87
C PHE A 60 1.75 -17.24 14.47
N LYS A 61 0.93 -16.59 13.62
CA LYS A 61 -0.32 -15.92 14.02
C LYS A 61 -1.35 -16.90 14.60
N ILE A 62 -1.48 -18.09 13.99
CA ILE A 62 -2.36 -19.16 14.51
C ILE A 62 -1.90 -19.60 15.89
N LYS A 63 -0.59 -19.82 16.09
CA LYS A 63 -0.04 -20.19 17.40
C LYS A 63 -0.24 -19.08 18.42
N GLU A 64 -0.04 -17.82 18.04
CA GLU A 64 -0.29 -16.68 18.91
C GLU A 64 -1.76 -16.59 19.32
N ALA A 65 -2.68 -16.73 18.38
CA ALA A 65 -4.12 -16.75 18.64
C ALA A 65 -4.50 -17.91 19.58
N TYR A 66 -3.89 -19.09 19.42
CA TYR A 66 -4.07 -20.22 20.31
C TYR A 66 -3.61 -19.89 21.74
N PHE A 67 -2.41 -19.34 21.91
CA PHE A 67 -1.92 -18.95 23.24
C PHE A 67 -2.80 -17.86 23.88
N ASN A 68 -3.27 -16.89 23.11
CA ASN A 68 -4.19 -15.88 23.61
C ASN A 68 -5.51 -16.50 24.06
N LYS A 69 -6.05 -17.48 23.31
CA LYS A 69 -7.27 -18.20 23.68
C LYS A 69 -7.12 -18.98 24.99
N LEU A 70 -5.96 -19.60 25.22
CA LEU A 70 -5.69 -20.35 26.46
C LEU A 70 -5.80 -19.47 27.73
N PHE A 71 -5.44 -18.18 27.64
CA PHE A 71 -5.59 -17.25 28.76
C PHE A 71 -7.01 -16.76 28.97
N VAL A 72 -7.82 -16.70 27.91
CA VAL A 72 -9.21 -16.21 27.96
C VAL A 72 -10.19 -17.32 28.37
N ASP A 73 -9.92 -18.57 27.98
CA ASP A 73 -10.77 -19.69 28.29
C ASP A 73 -10.66 -20.05 29.78
N LYS A 74 -11.83 -20.08 30.46
CA LYS A 74 -11.93 -20.28 31.91
C LYS A 74 -11.34 -21.62 32.39
N ASN A 75 -11.53 -22.69 31.62
CA ASN A 75 -11.04 -24.01 31.98
C ASN A 75 -9.52 -24.09 31.80
N SER A 76 -9.02 -23.70 30.63
CA SER A 76 -7.60 -23.70 30.33
C SER A 76 -6.81 -22.78 31.25
N SER A 77 -7.33 -21.59 31.59
CA SER A 77 -6.66 -20.64 32.49
C SER A 77 -6.58 -21.19 33.96
N LYS A 78 -7.50 -22.04 34.37
CA LYS A 78 -7.43 -22.71 35.67
C LYS A 78 -6.32 -23.78 35.69
N GLU A 79 -6.23 -24.59 34.65
CA GLU A 79 -5.18 -25.61 34.50
C GLU A 79 -3.79 -24.97 34.42
N ILE A 80 -3.62 -23.91 33.62
CA ILE A 80 -2.36 -23.18 33.50
C ILE A 80 -1.86 -22.69 34.85
N ARG A 81 -2.74 -22.15 35.69
CA ARG A 81 -2.41 -21.72 37.04
C ARG A 81 -2.08 -22.90 37.97
N GLN A 82 -2.84 -23.99 37.88
CA GLN A 82 -2.62 -25.18 38.69
C GLN A 82 -1.26 -25.81 38.42
N TRP A 83 -0.83 -25.84 37.14
CA TRP A 83 0.44 -26.43 36.74
C TRP A 83 1.60 -25.40 36.69
N ARG A 84 1.37 -24.16 37.13
CA ARG A 84 2.35 -23.06 37.12
C ARG A 84 3.01 -22.82 35.74
N LEU A 85 2.22 -23.02 34.66
CA LEU A 85 2.69 -22.87 33.27
C LEU A 85 2.62 -21.44 32.75
N THR A 86 2.20 -20.45 33.54
CA THR A 86 1.98 -19.07 33.13
C THR A 86 3.23 -18.49 32.51
N ASP A 87 4.38 -18.55 33.22
CA ASP A 87 5.64 -17.96 32.75
C ASP A 87 6.14 -18.62 31.47
N TYR A 88 5.97 -19.92 31.34
CA TYR A 88 6.34 -20.66 30.12
C TYR A 88 5.50 -20.23 28.91
N ILE A 89 4.19 -20.11 29.07
CA ILE A 89 3.27 -19.73 28.00
C ILE A 89 3.47 -18.27 27.63
N GLU A 90 3.66 -17.39 28.62
CA GLU A 90 3.98 -15.97 28.37
C GLU A 90 5.32 -15.81 27.65
N GLY A 91 6.34 -16.53 28.02
CA GLY A 91 7.64 -16.53 27.33
C GLY A 91 7.51 -16.99 25.88
N LYS A 92 6.72 -18.02 25.59
CA LYS A 92 6.45 -18.48 24.22
C LYS A 92 5.66 -17.46 23.41
N ARG A 93 4.66 -16.83 24.02
CA ARG A 93 3.88 -15.76 23.36
C ARG A 93 4.75 -14.55 23.04
N TYR A 94 5.56 -14.12 24.01
CA TYR A 94 6.49 -13.02 23.81
C TYR A 94 7.47 -13.30 22.67
N TRP A 95 8.07 -14.47 22.64
CA TRP A 95 8.97 -14.88 21.56
C TRP A 95 8.29 -14.88 20.20
N LEU A 96 7.06 -15.41 20.10
CA LEU A 96 6.28 -15.40 18.86
C LEU A 96 6.00 -13.97 18.37
N ASN A 97 5.59 -13.08 19.27
CA ASN A 97 5.31 -11.69 18.97
C ASN A 97 6.56 -10.96 18.47
N GLU A 98 7.71 -11.16 19.13
CA GLU A 98 8.97 -10.56 18.71
C GLU A 98 9.42 -11.08 17.33
N GLU A 99 9.24 -12.37 17.04
CA GLU A 99 9.58 -12.93 15.74
C GLU A 99 8.68 -12.38 14.62
N ILE A 100 7.37 -12.30 14.86
CA ILE A 100 6.41 -11.69 13.92
C ILE A 100 6.77 -10.22 13.68
N LYS A 101 6.99 -9.47 14.76
CA LYS A 101 7.35 -8.06 14.72
C LYS A 101 8.65 -7.83 13.96
N ARG A 102 9.69 -8.61 14.24
CA ARG A 102 10.99 -8.49 13.56
C ARG A 102 10.85 -8.67 12.06
N LYS A 103 10.21 -9.75 11.60
CA LYS A 103 10.00 -10.04 10.17
C LYS A 103 9.17 -8.96 9.49
N THR A 104 8.12 -8.48 10.15
CA THR A 104 7.27 -7.42 9.63
C THR A 104 8.04 -6.11 9.52
N LEU A 105 8.79 -5.71 10.56
CA LEU A 105 9.59 -4.49 10.56
C LEU A 105 10.69 -4.49 9.50
N ASP A 106 11.35 -5.63 9.26
CA ASP A 106 12.40 -5.72 8.25
C ASP A 106 11.82 -5.50 6.84
N LEU A 107 10.65 -6.06 6.55
CA LEU A 107 9.95 -5.82 5.29
C LEU A 107 9.48 -4.36 5.18
N GLU A 108 8.87 -3.83 6.24
CA GLU A 108 8.39 -2.45 6.26
C GLU A 108 9.53 -1.44 6.07
N LYS A 109 10.67 -1.63 6.75
CA LYS A 109 11.85 -0.76 6.57
C LYS A 109 12.36 -0.79 5.13
N LYS A 110 12.45 -1.99 4.51
CA LYS A 110 12.85 -2.13 3.11
C LYS A 110 11.94 -1.33 2.19
N TRP A 111 10.63 -1.52 2.32
CA TRP A 111 9.65 -0.89 1.44
C TRP A 111 9.44 0.60 1.74
N THR A 112 9.57 1.01 3.00
CA THR A 112 9.55 2.44 3.37
C THR A 112 10.74 3.17 2.74
N GLY A 113 11.94 2.60 2.77
CA GLY A 113 13.11 3.17 2.10
C GLY A 113 12.91 3.31 0.58
N ILE A 114 12.38 2.27 -0.08
CA ILE A 114 12.10 2.30 -1.52
C ILE A 114 11.02 3.34 -1.84
N ASN A 115 9.94 3.40 -1.05
CA ASN A 115 8.86 4.36 -1.25
C ASN A 115 9.33 5.81 -1.02
N LEU A 116 10.20 6.04 -0.02
CA LEU A 116 10.78 7.36 0.25
C LEU A 116 11.67 7.80 -0.91
N PHE A 117 12.56 6.94 -1.39
CA PHE A 117 13.39 7.21 -2.55
C PHE A 117 12.53 7.59 -3.77
N TRP A 118 11.47 6.82 -4.02
CA TRP A 118 10.56 7.08 -5.13
C TRP A 118 9.81 8.41 -4.97
N ALA A 119 9.36 8.72 -3.76
CA ALA A 119 8.73 10.01 -3.48
C ALA A 119 9.69 11.18 -3.76
N CYS A 120 10.96 11.07 -3.33
CA CYS A 120 11.97 12.07 -3.64
C CYS A 120 12.18 12.26 -5.14
N VAL A 121 12.22 11.18 -5.91
CA VAL A 121 12.32 11.24 -7.38
C VAL A 121 11.11 11.97 -7.98
N MET A 122 9.89 11.66 -7.52
CA MET A 122 8.67 12.30 -8.01
C MET A 122 8.67 13.81 -7.73
N TYR A 123 8.98 14.21 -6.49
CA TYR A 123 9.07 15.63 -6.13
C TYR A 123 10.19 16.37 -6.86
N PHE A 124 11.29 15.70 -7.14
CA PHE A 124 12.38 16.29 -7.93
C PHE A 124 11.94 16.60 -9.38
N PHE A 125 11.20 15.71 -10.01
CA PHE A 125 10.64 15.96 -11.33
C PHE A 125 9.57 17.05 -11.32
N GLU A 126 8.72 17.07 -10.30
CA GLU A 126 7.73 18.13 -10.09
C GLU A 126 8.43 19.49 -9.99
N PHE A 127 9.50 19.59 -9.21
CA PHE A 127 10.29 20.79 -9.04
C PHE A 127 10.93 21.25 -10.36
N ILE A 128 11.53 20.34 -11.12
CA ILE A 128 12.09 20.65 -12.44
C ILE A 128 11.01 21.22 -13.37
N TYR A 129 9.83 20.61 -13.36
CA TYR A 129 8.72 21.05 -14.19
C TYR A 129 8.26 22.47 -13.80
N TYR A 130 8.22 22.80 -12.52
CA TYR A 130 7.91 24.15 -12.06
C TYR A 130 8.95 25.18 -12.53
N ILE A 131 10.22 24.83 -12.55
CA ILE A 131 11.28 25.70 -13.12
C ILE A 131 11.04 25.93 -14.62
N VAL A 132 10.71 24.89 -15.37
CA VAL A 132 10.42 24.98 -16.80
C VAL A 132 9.21 25.90 -17.05
N LEU A 133 8.14 25.75 -16.29
CA LEU A 133 6.96 26.62 -16.38
C LEU A 133 7.30 28.05 -16.03
N TYR A 134 8.11 28.30 -15.01
CA TYR A 134 8.55 29.63 -14.63
C TYR A 134 9.37 30.30 -15.75
N ILE A 135 10.29 29.57 -16.41
CA ILE A 135 11.07 30.07 -17.55
C ILE A 135 10.15 30.39 -18.74
N ARG A 136 9.15 29.58 -19.03
CA ARG A 136 8.16 29.83 -20.06
C ARG A 136 7.32 31.08 -19.76
N TYR A 137 6.98 31.31 -18.51
CA TYR A 137 6.29 32.52 -18.06
C TYR A 137 7.15 33.75 -18.26
N THR A 138 8.40 33.76 -17.84
CA THR A 138 9.32 34.89 -17.99
C THR A 138 9.60 35.23 -19.46
N ARG A 139 9.51 34.24 -20.35
CA ARG A 139 9.61 34.44 -21.81
C ARG A 139 8.31 34.94 -22.47
N GLY A 140 7.25 35.13 -21.67
CA GLY A 140 5.97 35.62 -22.19
C GLY A 140 5.16 34.58 -22.98
N SER A 141 5.58 33.30 -23.00
CA SER A 141 4.88 32.21 -23.71
C SER A 141 3.69 31.65 -22.95
N VAL A 142 3.59 31.90 -21.64
CA VAL A 142 2.52 31.44 -20.77
C VAL A 142 2.02 32.58 -19.90
N MET A 143 0.71 32.78 -19.81
CA MET A 143 0.10 33.78 -18.91
C MET A 143 0.14 33.32 -17.45
N LEU A 144 0.16 34.27 -16.51
CA LEU A 144 0.19 33.98 -15.08
C LEU A 144 -0.94 33.01 -14.63
N GLY A 145 -2.14 33.24 -15.13
CA GLY A 145 -3.29 32.39 -14.85
C GLY A 145 -3.10 30.93 -15.29
N THR A 146 -2.52 30.75 -16.49
CA THR A 146 -2.19 29.44 -17.05
C THR A 146 -1.10 28.75 -16.23
N LEU A 147 -0.10 29.50 -15.76
CA LEU A 147 0.97 28.98 -14.93
C LEU A 147 0.40 28.43 -13.58
N ILE A 148 -0.41 29.21 -12.87
CA ILE A 148 -1.04 28.83 -11.62
C ILE A 148 -1.93 27.60 -11.84
N TYR A 149 -2.71 27.60 -12.93
CA TYR A 149 -3.57 26.49 -13.30
C TYR A 149 -2.79 25.19 -13.53
N LEU A 150 -1.69 25.22 -14.28
CA LEU A 150 -0.87 24.04 -14.55
C LEU A 150 -0.20 23.50 -13.29
N ILE A 151 0.27 24.35 -12.38
CA ILE A 151 0.81 23.95 -11.07
C ILE A 151 -0.26 23.18 -10.27
N GLN A 152 -1.47 23.74 -10.19
CA GLN A 152 -2.57 23.13 -9.44
C GLN A 152 -3.02 21.80 -10.06
N VAL A 153 -3.14 21.74 -11.38
CA VAL A 153 -3.53 20.51 -12.10
C VAL A 153 -2.49 19.41 -11.89
N LEU A 154 -1.19 19.73 -11.99
CA LEU A 154 -0.12 18.74 -11.77
C LEU A 154 -0.13 18.21 -10.35
N SER A 155 -0.22 19.07 -9.35
CA SER A 155 -0.29 18.67 -7.95
C SER A 155 -1.51 17.76 -7.67
N THR A 156 -2.68 18.14 -8.20
CA THR A 156 -3.91 17.32 -8.08
C THR A 156 -3.76 15.98 -8.78
N TYR A 157 -3.10 15.94 -9.94
CA TYR A 157 -2.82 14.70 -10.68
C TYR A 157 -1.98 13.74 -9.86
N LEU A 158 -0.87 14.20 -9.25
CA LEU A 158 0.00 13.38 -8.42
C LEU A 158 -0.73 12.81 -7.19
N VAL A 159 -1.53 13.65 -6.52
CA VAL A 159 -2.34 13.21 -5.37
C VAL A 159 -3.37 12.15 -5.77
N SER A 160 -4.13 12.39 -6.84
CA SER A 160 -5.14 11.46 -7.34
C SER A 160 -4.52 10.12 -7.72
N PHE A 161 -3.34 10.16 -8.32
CA PHE A 161 -2.62 8.97 -8.72
C PHE A 161 -2.14 8.15 -7.52
N THR A 162 -1.60 8.80 -6.48
CA THR A 162 -1.21 8.14 -5.24
C THR A 162 -2.40 7.44 -4.57
N GLN A 163 -3.57 8.05 -4.61
CA GLN A 163 -4.81 7.46 -4.08
C GLN A 163 -5.23 6.21 -4.88
N VAL A 164 -5.13 6.23 -6.22
CA VAL A 164 -5.41 5.03 -7.03
C VAL A 164 -4.50 3.86 -6.66
N ILE A 165 -3.20 4.11 -6.47
CA ILE A 165 -2.27 3.07 -6.03
C ILE A 165 -2.67 2.49 -4.68
N GLN A 166 -3.10 3.32 -3.72
CA GLN A 166 -3.60 2.86 -2.42
C GLN A 166 -4.85 1.98 -2.56
N HIS A 167 -5.80 2.37 -3.42
CA HIS A 167 -6.98 1.55 -3.70
C HIS A 167 -6.63 0.19 -4.33
N ILE A 168 -5.68 0.16 -5.27
CA ILE A 168 -5.19 -1.10 -5.86
C ILE A 168 -4.60 -2.02 -4.78
N LYS A 169 -3.83 -1.47 -3.83
CA LYS A 169 -3.28 -2.25 -2.70
C LYS A 169 -4.39 -2.85 -1.83
N ILE A 170 -5.42 -2.08 -1.52
CA ILE A 170 -6.57 -2.55 -0.73
C ILE A 170 -7.30 -3.68 -1.46
N ILE A 171 -7.57 -3.52 -2.76
CA ILE A 171 -8.23 -4.54 -3.59
C ILE A 171 -7.38 -5.83 -3.65
N ALA A 172 -6.07 -5.70 -3.81
CA ALA A 172 -5.17 -6.86 -3.82
C ALA A 172 -5.15 -7.60 -2.48
N SER A 173 -5.21 -6.87 -1.34
CA SER A 173 -5.31 -7.47 0.00
C SER A 173 -6.63 -8.22 0.20
N ILE A 174 -7.75 -7.61 -0.19
CA ILE A 174 -9.08 -8.24 -0.11
C ILE A 174 -9.14 -9.51 -0.98
N LYS A 175 -8.60 -9.44 -2.20
CA LYS A 175 -8.54 -10.62 -3.07
C LYS A 175 -7.79 -11.77 -2.40
N TYR A 176 -6.64 -11.49 -1.79
CA TYR A 176 -5.88 -12.50 -1.06
C TYR A 176 -6.68 -13.15 0.08
N GLU A 177 -7.39 -12.34 0.87
CA GLU A 177 -8.24 -12.85 1.96
C GLU A 177 -9.36 -13.77 1.43
N ILE A 178 -9.99 -13.39 0.33
CA ILE A 178 -11.03 -14.17 -0.34
C ILE A 178 -10.45 -15.49 -0.88
N ASP A 179 -9.32 -15.45 -1.58
CA ASP A 179 -8.68 -16.66 -2.14
C ASP A 179 -8.29 -17.63 -1.01
N THR A 180 -7.76 -17.12 0.11
CA THR A 180 -7.43 -17.92 1.31
C THR A 180 -8.69 -18.56 1.92
N TYR A 181 -9.80 -17.85 1.98
CA TYR A 181 -11.07 -18.38 2.48
C TYR A 181 -11.60 -19.53 1.60
N PHE A 182 -11.56 -19.39 0.28
CA PHE A 182 -11.97 -20.45 -0.65
C PHE A 182 -11.07 -21.67 -0.56
N GLU A 183 -9.75 -21.49 -0.47
CA GLU A 183 -8.81 -22.59 -0.28
C GLU A 183 -9.09 -23.38 1.02
N PHE A 184 -9.44 -22.66 2.09
CA PHE A 184 -9.83 -23.30 3.36
C PHE A 184 -11.17 -24.05 3.23
N ALA A 185 -12.15 -23.46 2.58
CA ALA A 185 -13.47 -24.06 2.37
C ALA A 185 -13.39 -25.34 1.51
N GLU A 186 -12.56 -25.34 0.47
CA GLU A 186 -12.30 -26.54 -0.35
C GLU A 186 -11.65 -27.67 0.47
N LYS A 187 -10.64 -27.35 1.28
CA LYS A 187 -9.98 -28.34 2.15
C LYS A 187 -10.92 -28.92 3.20
N THR A 188 -11.92 -28.14 3.62
CA THR A 188 -12.89 -28.59 4.64
C THR A 188 -14.00 -29.43 4.03
N ASN A 189 -14.46 -29.10 2.81
CA ASN A 189 -15.50 -29.82 2.09
C ASN A 189 -15.00 -31.07 1.35
N GLY A 190 -13.69 -31.21 1.14
CA GLY A 190 -13.07 -32.34 0.44
C GLY A 190 -12.64 -33.50 1.34
N LYS A 191 -13.04 -33.54 2.63
CA LYS A 191 -12.85 -34.73 3.47
C LYS A 191 -14.13 -35.54 3.49
N PRO A 192 -14.11 -36.82 2.99
CA PRO A 192 -15.18 -37.78 3.19
C PRO A 192 -15.32 -38.14 4.69
#